data_24c943419fb665e94ffef7119521a093
#
_entry.id   24c943419fb665e94ffef7119521a093
#
_cell.length_a   1.000
_cell.length_b   1.000
_cell.length_c   1.000
_cell.angle_alpha   90.00
_cell.angle_beta   90.00
_cell.angle_gamma   90.00
#
_symmetry.space_group_name_H-M   'P 1'
#
loop_
_entity.id
_entity.type
_entity.pdbx_description
1 polymer ?
#
loop_
_entity_poly.entity_id
_entity_poly.type
_entity_poly.pdbx_seq_one_letter_code
_entity_poly.pdbx_strand_id
1 'polypeptide(L)'
;MNFTYLSEFEKDLKRLLKRYISLNEDLNKIKLILEVYPDARPPFSFIIFKNTNTINLIKVKKIACLSLRGKGVHTGLRIIYNFNQESNTIEFIELYHKNDQSIEDENRFLHLIK
;
A
#
# COMPACT_ATOMS: atom_id res chain seq x y z
N MET A 1 8.17 12.58 7.76
CA MET A 1 6.98 11.85 7.30
C MET A 1 6.57 10.82 8.34
N ASN A 2 5.28 10.74 8.64
CA ASN A 2 4.72 9.76 9.56
C ASN A 2 4.04 8.64 8.80
N PHE A 3 4.21 7.41 9.30
CA PHE A 3 3.52 6.24 8.77
C PHE A 3 2.60 5.69 9.85
N THR A 4 1.34 5.46 9.49
CA THR A 4 0.35 4.82 10.36
C THR A 4 -0.25 3.63 9.64
N TYR A 5 -0.92 2.76 10.39
CA TYR A 5 -1.43 1.49 9.89
C TYR A 5 -2.83 1.26 10.44
N LEU A 6 -3.79 1.00 9.55
CA LEU A 6 -5.08 0.48 10.00
C LEU A 6 -4.88 -0.90 10.62
N SER A 7 -5.69 -1.25 11.60
CA SER A 7 -5.64 -2.57 12.21
C SER A 7 -5.87 -3.68 11.18
N GLU A 8 -6.72 -3.43 10.20
CA GLU A 8 -6.97 -4.37 9.10
C GLU A 8 -5.73 -4.58 8.23
N PHE A 9 -4.94 -3.53 7.99
CA PHE A 9 -3.67 -3.65 7.27
C PHE A 9 -2.69 -4.53 8.06
N GLU A 10 -2.61 -4.34 9.37
CA GLU A 10 -1.73 -5.15 10.21
C GLU A 10 -2.13 -6.62 10.19
N LYS A 11 -3.43 -6.92 10.13
CA LYS A 11 -3.94 -8.29 9.98
C LYS A 11 -3.58 -8.87 8.61
N ASP A 12 -3.70 -8.07 7.56
CA ASP A 12 -3.29 -8.48 6.21
C ASP A 12 -1.81 -8.86 6.19
N LEU A 13 -0.97 -8.01 6.76
CA LEU A 13 0.48 -8.21 6.82
C LEU A 13 0.81 -9.49 7.58
N LYS A 14 0.20 -9.69 8.73
CA LYS A 14 0.41 -10.88 9.56
C LYS A 14 0.02 -12.15 8.81
N ARG A 15 -1.11 -12.13 8.10
CA ARG A 15 -1.58 -13.26 7.31
C ARG A 15 -0.64 -13.58 6.15
N LEU A 16 -0.21 -12.55 5.41
CA LEU A 16 0.61 -12.73 4.22
C LEU A 16 2.07 -13.05 4.55
N LEU A 17 2.55 -12.65 5.73
CA LEU A 17 3.90 -13.00 6.19
C LEU A 17 4.13 -14.51 6.27
N LYS A 18 3.08 -15.29 6.47
CA LYS A 18 3.17 -16.76 6.49
C LYS A 18 3.55 -17.32 5.12
N ARG A 19 3.17 -16.63 4.05
CA ARG A 19 3.47 -17.02 2.67
C ARG A 19 4.72 -16.30 2.12
N TYR A 20 4.92 -15.06 2.52
CA TYR A 20 5.97 -14.18 2.02
C TYR A 20 6.79 -13.66 3.20
N ILE A 21 7.75 -14.46 3.66
CA ILE A 21 8.48 -14.18 4.91
C ILE A 21 9.32 -12.89 4.85
N SER A 22 9.67 -12.42 3.67
CA SER A 22 10.42 -11.16 3.48
C SER A 22 9.55 -9.91 3.53
N LEU A 23 8.25 -10.03 3.74
CA LEU A 23 7.30 -8.94 3.50
C LEU A 23 7.53 -7.72 4.41
N ASN A 24 8.00 -7.93 5.65
CA ASN A 24 8.38 -6.82 6.52
C ASN A 24 9.53 -5.99 5.94
N GLU A 25 10.55 -6.66 5.43
CA GLU A 25 11.68 -5.98 4.77
C GLU A 25 11.24 -5.28 3.49
N ASP A 26 10.38 -5.93 2.72
CA ASP A 26 9.86 -5.37 1.48
C ASP A 26 9.04 -4.12 1.75
N LEU A 27 8.21 -4.14 2.82
CA LEU A 27 7.43 -2.97 3.23
C LEU A 27 8.35 -1.82 3.66
N ASN A 28 9.44 -2.11 4.37
CA ASN A 28 10.39 -1.07 4.76
C ASN A 28 11.00 -0.38 3.54
N LYS A 29 11.29 -1.13 2.47
CA LYS A 29 11.77 -0.54 1.22
C LYS A 29 10.72 0.32 0.54
N ILE A 30 9.46 -0.11 0.56
CA ILE A 30 8.34 0.70 0.06
C ILE A 30 8.25 2.02 0.82
N LYS A 31 8.36 1.97 2.15
CA LYS A 31 8.32 3.18 2.98
C LYS A 31 9.41 4.18 2.61
N LEU A 32 10.62 3.70 2.30
CA LEU A 32 11.71 4.57 1.85
C LEU A 32 11.37 5.26 0.52
N ILE A 33 10.75 4.53 -0.40
CA ILE A 33 10.31 5.10 -1.68
C ILE A 33 9.24 6.17 -1.43
N LEU A 34 8.28 5.90 -0.55
CA LEU A 34 7.17 6.80 -0.27
C LEU A 34 7.62 8.06 0.47
N GLU A 35 8.71 8.01 1.22
CA GLU A 35 9.28 9.23 1.82
C GLU A 35 9.75 10.22 0.77
N VAL A 36 10.25 9.73 -0.37
CA VAL A 36 10.72 10.56 -1.47
C VAL A 36 9.58 10.91 -2.41
N TYR A 37 8.71 9.94 -2.70
CA TYR A 37 7.60 10.07 -3.65
C TYR A 37 6.29 9.63 -3.00
N PRO A 38 5.71 10.46 -2.12
CA PRO A 38 4.48 10.08 -1.41
C PRO A 38 3.24 10.08 -2.28
N ASP A 39 3.19 10.88 -3.34
CA ASP A 39 2.07 10.94 -4.28
C ASP A 39 2.18 9.80 -5.31
N ALA A 40 1.10 9.61 -6.08
CA ALA A 40 1.07 8.58 -7.11
C ALA A 40 2.16 8.82 -8.16
N ARG A 41 2.78 7.73 -8.60
CA ARG A 41 3.88 7.77 -9.58
C ARG A 41 3.75 6.60 -10.55
N PRO A 42 2.95 6.72 -11.60
CA PRO A 42 2.81 5.64 -12.57
C PRO A 42 4.14 5.30 -13.26
N PRO A 43 4.44 4.02 -13.58
CA PRO A 43 3.55 2.86 -13.39
C PRO A 43 3.69 2.17 -12.02
N PHE A 44 4.46 2.73 -11.10
CA PHE A 44 4.65 2.20 -9.75
C PHE A 44 3.36 2.26 -8.94
N SER A 45 2.68 3.40 -8.97
CA SER A 45 1.46 3.63 -8.19
C SER A 45 0.49 4.54 -8.93
N PHE A 46 -0.80 4.44 -8.56
CA PHE A 46 -1.91 5.12 -9.24
C PHE A 46 -2.89 5.69 -8.23
N ILE A 47 -3.44 6.87 -8.52
CA ILE A 47 -4.52 7.44 -7.73
C ILE A 47 -5.79 6.64 -7.98
N ILE A 48 -6.46 6.20 -6.90
CA ILE A 48 -7.79 5.58 -6.99
C ILE A 48 -8.89 6.53 -6.53
N PHE A 49 -8.57 7.49 -5.67
CA PHE A 49 -9.50 8.56 -5.27
C PHE A 49 -8.70 9.71 -4.67
N LYS A 50 -9.01 10.94 -5.09
CA LYS A 50 -8.41 12.14 -4.50
C LYS A 50 -9.47 13.22 -4.39
N ASN A 51 -9.65 13.75 -3.19
CA ASN A 51 -10.64 14.79 -2.95
C ASN A 51 -10.00 16.10 -2.48
N THR A 52 -9.10 16.02 -1.48
CA THR A 52 -8.47 17.18 -0.86
C THR A 52 -7.01 16.89 -0.61
N ASN A 53 -6.28 17.84 0.01
CA ASN A 53 -4.91 17.60 0.47
C ASN A 53 -4.83 16.57 1.60
N THR A 54 -5.94 16.20 2.22
CA THR A 54 -5.97 15.20 3.29
C THR A 54 -6.38 13.82 2.81
N ILE A 55 -7.04 13.71 1.64
CA ILE A 55 -7.53 12.44 1.09
C ILE A 55 -6.98 12.26 -0.31
N ASN A 56 -6.01 11.35 -0.41
CA ASN A 56 -5.39 10.95 -1.66
C ASN A 56 -5.09 9.46 -1.55
N LEU A 57 -6.04 8.64 -2.02
CA LEU A 57 -5.94 7.18 -1.96
C LEU A 57 -5.16 6.67 -3.16
N ILE A 58 -4.12 5.92 -2.89
CA ILE A 58 -3.15 5.48 -3.89
C ILE A 58 -2.99 3.97 -3.80
N LYS A 59 -2.91 3.34 -4.98
CA LYS A 59 -2.67 1.90 -5.12
C LYS A 59 -1.27 1.67 -5.68
N VAL A 60 -0.45 0.96 -4.93
CA VAL A 60 0.89 0.54 -5.36
C VAL A 60 0.77 -0.81 -6.06
N LYS A 61 1.27 -0.90 -7.29
CA LYS A 61 1.20 -2.12 -8.11
C LYS A 61 2.55 -2.79 -8.35
N LYS A 62 3.63 -2.04 -8.34
CA LYS A 62 4.98 -2.56 -8.65
C LYS A 62 5.76 -2.78 -7.36
N ILE A 63 5.45 -3.88 -6.68
CA ILE A 63 6.03 -4.21 -5.37
C ILE A 63 6.99 -5.39 -5.52
N ALA A 64 8.28 -5.13 -5.27
CA ALA A 64 9.28 -6.19 -5.19
C ALA A 64 9.13 -6.96 -3.88
N CYS A 65 9.29 -8.27 -3.94
CA CYS A 65 9.21 -9.14 -2.77
C CYS A 65 10.33 -10.18 -2.85
N LEU A 66 11.23 -10.16 -1.89
CA LEU A 66 12.39 -11.06 -1.88
C LEU A 66 11.98 -12.54 -1.84
N SER A 67 10.84 -12.84 -1.20
CA SER A 67 10.30 -14.21 -1.15
C SER A 67 9.79 -14.69 -2.52
N LEU A 68 9.60 -13.79 -3.48
CA LEU A 68 9.12 -14.09 -4.83
C LEU A 68 10.23 -13.80 -5.85
N ARG A 69 11.32 -14.53 -5.74
CA ARG A 69 12.49 -14.40 -6.63
C ARG A 69 12.10 -14.64 -8.08
N GLY A 70 12.73 -13.90 -8.98
CA GLY A 70 12.47 -14.01 -10.42
C GLY A 70 11.25 -13.25 -10.90
N LYS A 71 10.43 -12.70 -10.00
CA LYS A 71 9.25 -11.89 -10.34
C LYS A 71 9.57 -10.40 -10.51
N GLY A 72 10.71 -9.93 -9.95
CA GLY A 72 11.01 -8.50 -9.92
C GLY A 72 9.91 -7.74 -9.21
N VAL A 73 9.32 -6.74 -9.89
CA VAL A 73 8.19 -5.96 -9.36
C VAL A 73 6.83 -6.51 -9.79
N HIS A 74 6.80 -7.64 -10.51
CA HIS A 74 5.56 -8.25 -11.01
C HIS A 74 5.08 -9.37 -10.07
N THR A 75 5.01 -9.06 -8.78
CA THR A 75 4.70 -10.05 -7.75
C THR A 75 3.20 -10.30 -7.58
N GLY A 76 2.38 -9.37 -8.02
CA GLY A 76 0.94 -9.42 -7.78
C GLY A 76 0.51 -8.84 -6.45
N LEU A 77 1.45 -8.43 -5.60
CA LEU A 77 1.12 -7.76 -4.34
C LEU A 77 0.64 -6.34 -4.60
N ARG A 78 -0.33 -5.90 -3.81
CA ARG A 78 -0.95 -4.58 -3.92
C ARG A 78 -1.03 -3.95 -2.53
N ILE A 79 -0.72 -2.65 -2.46
CA ILE A 79 -0.87 -1.86 -1.25
C ILE A 79 -1.77 -0.67 -1.56
N ILE A 80 -2.72 -0.42 -0.68
CA ILE A 80 -3.54 0.80 -0.69
C ILE A 80 -3.12 1.65 0.50
N TYR A 81 -2.84 2.92 0.25
CA TYR A 81 -2.56 3.87 1.33
C TYR A 81 -3.24 5.20 1.07
N ASN A 82 -3.43 5.97 2.12
CA ASN A 82 -3.87 7.36 2.04
C ASN A 82 -2.69 8.27 2.32
N PHE A 83 -2.46 9.25 1.44
CA PHE A 83 -1.48 10.29 1.68
C PHE A 83 -2.21 11.56 2.12
N ASN A 84 -2.00 11.93 3.39
CA ASN A 84 -2.46 13.20 3.93
C ASN A 84 -1.33 14.20 3.82
N GLN A 85 -1.41 15.09 2.83
CA GLN A 85 -0.37 16.06 2.53
C GLN A 85 -0.23 17.12 3.64
N GLU A 86 -1.34 17.51 4.28
CA GLU A 86 -1.32 18.51 5.33
C GLU A 86 -0.53 18.05 6.56
N SER A 87 -0.74 16.82 6.98
CA SER A 87 -0.05 16.25 8.15
C SER A 87 1.23 15.51 7.77
N ASN A 88 1.54 15.42 6.48
CA ASN A 88 2.67 14.65 5.94
C ASN A 88 2.66 13.21 6.48
N THR A 89 1.50 12.56 6.38
CA THR A 89 1.25 11.23 6.92
C THR A 89 0.79 10.27 5.84
N ILE A 90 1.35 9.09 5.82
CA ILE A 90 0.88 7.97 5.03
C ILE A 90 0.23 6.96 5.96
N GLU A 91 -1.05 6.67 5.71
CA GLU A 91 -1.79 5.63 6.41
C GLU A 91 -1.95 4.42 5.50
N PHE A 92 -1.35 3.30 5.89
CA PHE A 92 -1.53 2.05 5.16
C PHE A 92 -2.88 1.43 5.47
N ILE A 93 -3.65 1.11 4.44
CA ILE A 93 -5.05 0.71 4.54
C ILE A 93 -5.23 -0.78 4.23
N GLU A 94 -4.63 -1.26 3.14
CA GLU A 94 -4.83 -2.63 2.69
C GLU A 94 -3.59 -3.19 2.03
N LEU A 95 -3.34 -4.49 2.26
CA LEU A 95 -2.31 -5.27 1.59
C LEU A 95 -2.96 -6.57 1.11
N TYR A 96 -2.85 -6.87 -0.19
CA TYR A 96 -3.42 -8.09 -0.74
C TYR A 96 -2.63 -8.58 -1.95
N HIS A 97 -2.87 -9.83 -2.34
CA HIS A 97 -2.35 -10.39 -3.58
C HIS A 97 -3.48 -10.47 -4.60
N LYS A 98 -3.20 -10.08 -5.84
CA LYS A 98 -4.23 -10.00 -6.92
C LYS A 98 -4.93 -11.33 -7.20
N ASN A 99 -4.28 -12.48 -6.89
CA ASN A 99 -4.88 -13.80 -7.10
C ASN A 99 -5.87 -14.16 -5.99
N ASP A 100 -5.74 -13.55 -4.82
CA ASP A 100 -6.65 -13.79 -3.68
C ASP A 100 -7.84 -12.84 -3.73
N GLN A 101 -7.64 -11.67 -4.35
CA GLN A 101 -8.61 -10.58 -4.35
C GLN A 101 -8.35 -9.72 -5.59
N SER A 102 -9.35 -9.53 -6.44
CA SER A 102 -9.18 -8.85 -7.73
C SER A 102 -9.10 -7.33 -7.64
N ILE A 103 -9.70 -6.75 -6.58
CA ILE A 103 -9.77 -5.30 -6.41
C ILE A 103 -9.71 -4.96 -4.91
N GLU A 104 -9.33 -3.73 -4.59
CA GLU A 104 -9.29 -3.22 -3.22
C GLU A 104 -10.65 -3.25 -2.54
N ASP A 105 -10.65 -3.42 -1.21
CA ASP A 105 -11.86 -3.41 -0.39
C ASP A 105 -12.25 -1.96 -0.08
N GLU A 106 -13.19 -1.43 -0.81
CA GLU A 106 -13.65 -0.04 -0.68
C GLU A 106 -14.23 0.27 0.71
N ASN A 107 -14.75 -0.73 1.41
CA ASN A 107 -15.32 -0.52 2.75
C ASN A 107 -14.28 -0.01 3.75
N ARG A 108 -13.01 -0.32 3.53
CA ARG A 108 -11.95 0.09 4.45
C ARG A 108 -11.68 1.59 4.44
N PHE A 109 -12.01 2.29 3.38
CA PHE A 109 -11.72 3.72 3.28
C PHE A 109 -12.96 4.59 3.09
N LEU A 110 -14.16 4.02 3.23
CA LEU A 110 -15.40 4.81 3.19
C LEU A 110 -15.42 5.90 4.25
N HIS A 111 -14.83 5.65 5.42
CA HIS A 111 -14.75 6.64 6.50
C HIS A 111 -13.94 7.88 6.11
N LEU A 112 -13.05 7.76 5.13
CA LEU A 112 -12.23 8.88 4.65
C LEU A 112 -12.95 9.76 3.64
N ILE A 113 -13.88 9.18 2.87
CA ILE A 113 -14.52 9.87 1.75
C ILE A 113 -15.95 10.32 2.04
N LYS A 114 -16.46 10.04 3.23
CA LYS A 114 -17.77 10.51 3.68
C LYS A 114 -17.69 11.89 4.26
#